data_f96b874e7d233a60109b9434d8c6ac88
#
_entry.id   f96b874e7d233a60109b9434d8c6ac88
#
_cell.length_a   1.000
_cell.length_b   1.000
_cell.length_c   1.000
_cell.angle_alpha   90.00
_cell.angle_beta   90.00
_cell.angle_gamma   90.00
#
_symmetry.space_group_name_H-M   'P 1'
#
loop_
_entity.id
_entity.type
_entity.pdbx_description
1 polymer ?
#
loop_
_entity_poly.entity_id
_entity_poly.type
_entity_poly.pdbx_seq_one_letter_code
_entity_poly.pdbx_strand_id
1 'polypeptide(L)'
;MNDRIALRRLDDMHCHFRVGSLLKEVLPFTAQYAGRGIAMPNTRPRAILTGEDVVWYRDEIKRALDEISHQHPFEPLMTIEIRDSTTPQMITEAYRAGAVAGKVYPLGVTTNSDEGLRDFDSETISESFRAMRDAGMLLLIHGELDRERTLVTKREEVFLPTLLMLAEKFPDLKIVLEHVSTRVAVESVRQLGKNVAATITAHHLCLTLNDVVGYGIQPHHGCMPMPKDFDDRDTLVAVATSGDPKFFLGSDTAPHLREKKECAKGECGVYTAPVLPQVLAEVFEEVGCLDRLGDFTSRFGAEFYGLPPNDGTISLTKSEWIVPEQI
;
A
#
# COMPACT_ATOMS: atom_id res chain seq x y z
N MET A 1 29.99 -2.35 -14.96
CA MET A 1 28.55 -2.48 -14.58
C MET A 1 27.81 -1.46 -15.41
N ASN A 2 26.61 -1.78 -15.90
CA ASN A 2 25.81 -0.82 -16.66
C ASN A 2 25.27 0.21 -15.66
N ASP A 3 25.65 1.48 -15.79
CA ASP A 3 25.17 2.56 -14.90
C ASP A 3 23.72 2.96 -15.18
N ARG A 4 23.03 2.22 -16.04
CA ARG A 4 21.66 2.48 -16.46
C ARG A 4 20.85 1.19 -16.57
N ILE A 5 19.64 1.21 -16.00
CA ILE A 5 18.64 0.15 -16.16
C ILE A 5 17.35 0.75 -16.75
N ALA A 6 16.65 -0.05 -17.54
CA ALA A 6 15.31 0.25 -18.04
C ALA A 6 14.31 -0.69 -17.38
N LEU A 7 13.25 -0.12 -16.82
CA LEU A 7 12.16 -0.84 -16.18
C LEU A 7 10.85 -0.49 -16.86
N ARG A 8 9.91 -1.43 -16.91
CA ARG A 8 8.49 -1.09 -17.15
C ARG A 8 8.05 -0.06 -16.12
N ARG A 9 7.15 0.87 -16.48
CA ARG A 9 6.54 1.75 -15.48
C ARG A 9 5.95 0.93 -14.36
N LEU A 10 6.12 1.40 -13.14
CA LEU A 10 5.70 0.68 -11.94
C LEU A 10 4.17 0.64 -11.84
N ASP A 11 3.68 -0.39 -11.20
CA ASP A 11 2.33 -0.46 -10.63
C ASP A 11 2.47 -0.32 -9.12
N ASP A 12 2.07 0.82 -8.59
CA ASP A 12 2.13 1.06 -7.15
C ASP A 12 0.81 0.63 -6.50
N MET A 13 0.82 -0.53 -5.85
CA MET A 13 -0.41 -1.15 -5.34
C MET A 13 -0.88 -0.58 -3.99
N HIS A 14 -0.32 0.57 -3.54
CA HIS A 14 -0.76 1.26 -2.32
C HIS A 14 -0.30 2.71 -2.26
N CYS A 15 -1.19 3.68 -2.53
CA CYS A 15 -0.84 5.10 -2.53
C CYS A 15 -1.86 5.96 -1.78
N HIS A 16 -1.38 6.87 -0.94
CA HIS A 16 -2.20 7.90 -0.29
C HIS A 16 -2.06 9.24 -1.02
N PHE A 17 -2.84 9.47 -2.06
CA PHE A 17 -2.77 10.72 -2.85
C PHE A 17 -3.36 11.93 -2.14
N ARG A 18 -4.08 11.73 -1.01
CA ARG A 18 -4.75 12.82 -0.28
C ARG A 18 -5.81 13.52 -1.14
N VAL A 19 -6.20 14.75 -0.76
CA VAL A 19 -7.19 15.57 -1.48
C VAL A 19 -6.77 17.05 -1.45
N GLY A 20 -7.41 17.89 -2.28
CA GLY A 20 -7.20 19.34 -2.29
C GLY A 20 -5.79 19.73 -2.75
N SER A 21 -5.17 20.71 -2.07
CA SER A 21 -3.83 21.20 -2.43
C SER A 21 -2.76 20.11 -2.30
N LEU A 22 -2.83 19.31 -1.25
CA LEU A 22 -1.84 18.25 -1.02
C LEU A 22 -1.85 17.18 -2.13
N LEU A 23 -3.02 16.87 -2.70
CA LEU A 23 -3.11 15.98 -3.86
C LEU A 23 -2.25 16.49 -5.04
N LYS A 24 -2.34 17.81 -5.34
CA LYS A 24 -1.60 18.42 -6.45
C LYS A 24 -0.10 18.41 -6.22
N GLU A 25 0.33 18.50 -4.98
CA GLU A 25 1.76 18.49 -4.62
C GLU A 25 2.37 17.07 -4.67
N VAL A 26 1.62 16.04 -4.28
CA VAL A 26 2.19 14.70 -4.10
C VAL A 26 1.99 13.78 -5.30
N LEU A 27 0.88 13.92 -6.03
CA LEU A 27 0.53 13.06 -7.17
C LEU A 27 1.61 13.06 -8.28
N PRO A 28 2.26 14.19 -8.64
CA PRO A 28 3.28 14.23 -9.67
C PRO A 28 4.44 13.26 -9.43
N PHE A 29 4.85 13.10 -8.18
CA PHE A 29 5.95 12.22 -7.82
C PHE A 29 5.67 10.75 -8.09
N THR A 30 4.45 10.27 -7.83
CA THR A 30 4.05 8.90 -8.19
C THR A 30 3.83 8.78 -9.69
N ALA A 31 3.10 9.71 -10.31
CA ALA A 31 2.76 9.64 -11.72
C ALA A 31 3.98 9.67 -12.66
N GLN A 32 5.10 10.28 -12.25
CA GLN A 32 6.31 10.33 -13.08
C GLN A 32 6.93 8.95 -13.35
N TYR A 33 6.80 7.97 -12.44
CA TYR A 33 7.37 6.62 -12.60
C TYR A 33 6.33 5.53 -12.73
N ALA A 34 5.14 5.69 -12.17
CA ALA A 34 4.09 4.67 -12.20
C ALA A 34 3.20 4.80 -13.45
N GLY A 35 2.74 3.68 -13.96
CA GLY A 35 1.65 3.61 -14.95
C GLY A 35 0.29 3.56 -14.27
N ARG A 36 0.23 2.95 -13.08
CA ARG A 36 -0.98 2.82 -12.25
C ARG A 36 -0.66 2.97 -10.78
N GLY A 37 -1.66 3.39 -9.99
CA GLY A 37 -1.56 3.43 -8.54
C GLY A 37 -2.90 3.17 -7.88
N ILE A 38 -2.92 2.28 -6.86
CA ILE A 38 -4.11 2.04 -6.04
C ILE A 38 -4.32 3.23 -5.11
N ALA A 39 -5.40 3.97 -5.33
CA ALA A 39 -5.77 5.13 -4.51
C ALA A 39 -6.46 4.68 -3.22
N MET A 40 -5.80 4.86 -2.07
CA MET A 40 -6.35 4.50 -0.77
C MET A 40 -7.53 5.39 -0.36
N PRO A 41 -8.59 4.80 0.25
CA PRO A 41 -9.89 5.45 0.41
C PRO A 41 -10.03 6.29 1.69
N ASN A 42 -9.09 6.20 2.65
CA ASN A 42 -9.17 6.87 3.96
C ASN A 42 -8.83 8.37 3.91
N THR A 43 -9.32 9.05 2.88
CA THR A 43 -9.16 10.49 2.71
C THR A 43 -10.01 11.28 3.72
N ARG A 44 -9.63 12.54 4.00
CA ARG A 44 -10.39 13.47 4.86
C ARG A 44 -10.48 14.82 4.16
N PRO A 45 -11.56 15.55 4.29
CA PRO A 45 -12.73 15.32 5.18
C PRO A 45 -13.74 14.28 4.64
N ARG A 46 -13.60 13.79 3.40
CA ARG A 46 -14.52 12.83 2.76
C ARG A 46 -13.81 11.49 2.54
N ALA A 47 -14.16 10.46 3.31
CA ALA A 47 -13.75 9.09 3.04
C ALA A 47 -14.49 8.53 1.80
N ILE A 48 -13.87 7.58 1.10
CA ILE A 48 -14.45 6.97 -0.08
C ILE A 48 -15.23 5.72 0.34
N LEU A 49 -16.55 5.83 0.45
CA LEU A 49 -17.42 4.80 1.00
C LEU A 49 -18.44 4.24 -0.02
N THR A 50 -18.74 5.02 -1.05
CA THR A 50 -19.82 4.75 -2.00
C THR A 50 -19.33 4.83 -3.45
N GLY A 51 -20.13 4.35 -4.40
CA GLY A 51 -19.85 4.53 -5.83
C GLY A 51 -19.74 6.01 -6.24
N GLU A 52 -20.52 6.90 -5.63
CA GLU A 52 -20.42 8.35 -5.85
C GLU A 52 -19.07 8.90 -5.39
N ASP A 53 -18.58 8.46 -4.22
CA ASP A 53 -17.27 8.87 -3.72
C ASP A 53 -16.13 8.37 -4.62
N VAL A 54 -16.25 7.16 -5.15
CA VAL A 54 -15.29 6.59 -6.13
C VAL A 54 -15.18 7.48 -7.36
N VAL A 55 -16.32 7.88 -7.95
CA VAL A 55 -16.34 8.77 -9.11
C VAL A 55 -15.73 10.13 -8.76
N TRP A 56 -16.18 10.72 -7.65
CA TRP A 56 -15.68 12.01 -7.18
C TRP A 56 -14.16 12.01 -7.02
N TYR A 57 -13.58 11.04 -6.31
CA TYR A 57 -12.14 11.01 -6.03
C TYR A 57 -11.31 10.72 -7.28
N ARG A 58 -11.79 9.83 -8.15
CA ARG A 58 -11.16 9.61 -9.46
C ARG A 58 -11.11 10.88 -10.30
N ASP A 59 -12.19 11.66 -10.31
CA ASP A 59 -12.27 12.90 -11.09
C ASP A 59 -11.40 14.00 -10.48
N GLU A 60 -11.24 14.05 -9.14
CA GLU A 60 -10.26 14.92 -8.46
C GLU A 60 -8.82 14.58 -8.88
N ILE A 61 -8.45 13.28 -8.87
CA ILE A 61 -7.11 12.83 -9.28
C ILE A 61 -6.87 13.17 -10.77
N LYS A 62 -7.82 12.89 -11.65
CA LYS A 62 -7.70 13.20 -13.08
C LYS A 62 -7.54 14.70 -13.33
N ARG A 63 -8.34 15.52 -12.66
CA ARG A 63 -8.24 16.97 -12.77
C ARG A 63 -6.87 17.49 -12.29
N ALA A 64 -6.34 16.93 -11.20
CA ALA A 64 -4.99 17.26 -10.75
C ALA A 64 -3.91 16.90 -11.78
N LEU A 65 -4.01 15.75 -12.44
CA LEU A 65 -3.11 15.35 -13.54
C LEU A 65 -3.18 16.30 -14.73
N ASP A 66 -4.38 16.73 -15.13
CA ASP A 66 -4.58 17.66 -16.23
C ASP A 66 -3.97 19.03 -15.89
N GLU A 67 -4.17 19.55 -14.67
CA GLU A 67 -3.65 20.84 -14.23
C GLU A 67 -2.11 20.90 -14.20
N ILE A 68 -1.44 19.80 -13.84
CA ILE A 68 0.03 19.71 -13.86
C ILE A 68 0.60 19.40 -15.25
N SER A 69 -0.26 19.28 -16.26
CA SER A 69 0.13 18.91 -17.64
C SER A 69 0.99 17.64 -17.68
N HIS A 70 0.57 16.61 -16.92
CA HIS A 70 1.31 15.37 -16.81
C HIS A 70 1.45 14.70 -18.19
N GLN A 71 2.70 14.38 -18.59
CA GLN A 71 3.01 13.96 -19.96
C GLN A 71 2.82 12.46 -20.22
N HIS A 72 2.65 11.66 -19.16
CA HIS A 72 2.58 10.21 -19.27
C HIS A 72 1.22 9.70 -18.79
N PRO A 73 0.66 8.67 -19.43
CA PRO A 73 -0.55 8.04 -18.90
C PRO A 73 -0.33 7.54 -17.48
N PHE A 74 -1.22 7.93 -16.56
CA PHE A 74 -1.33 7.41 -15.21
C PHE A 74 -2.77 7.06 -14.92
N GLU A 75 -3.02 5.83 -14.49
CA GLU A 75 -4.36 5.32 -14.17
C GLU A 75 -4.51 5.15 -12.65
N PRO A 76 -5.36 5.95 -11.97
CA PRO A 76 -5.74 5.69 -10.59
C PRO A 76 -6.71 4.50 -10.52
N LEU A 77 -6.31 3.44 -9.82
CA LEU A 77 -7.16 2.31 -9.49
C LEU A 77 -7.88 2.60 -8.19
N MET A 78 -9.21 2.72 -8.25
CA MET A 78 -10.01 3.21 -7.15
C MET A 78 -10.37 2.12 -6.15
N THR A 79 -10.48 2.51 -4.87
CA THR A 79 -10.91 1.63 -3.78
C THR A 79 -12.01 2.29 -2.95
N ILE A 80 -12.74 1.50 -2.16
CA ILE A 80 -13.64 1.98 -1.11
C ILE A 80 -13.16 1.50 0.27
N GLU A 81 -13.41 2.29 1.30
CA GLU A 81 -13.19 1.90 2.68
C GLU A 81 -14.31 1.01 3.18
N ILE A 82 -13.96 -0.16 3.73
CA ILE A 82 -14.90 -1.12 4.32
C ILE A 82 -15.01 -0.84 5.82
N ARG A 83 -16.23 -0.62 6.28
CA ARG A 83 -16.58 -0.35 7.68
C ARG A 83 -17.67 -1.32 8.16
N ASP A 84 -17.96 -1.33 9.46
CA ASP A 84 -19.05 -2.15 10.03
C ASP A 84 -20.42 -1.90 9.34
N SER A 85 -20.62 -0.71 8.76
CA SER A 85 -21.84 -0.31 8.05
C SER A 85 -21.86 -0.63 6.55
N THR A 86 -20.78 -1.19 6.00
CA THR A 86 -20.69 -1.49 4.56
C THR A 86 -21.65 -2.62 4.19
N THR A 87 -22.45 -2.42 3.15
CA THR A 87 -23.43 -3.37 2.67
C THR A 87 -23.08 -3.95 1.30
N PRO A 88 -23.61 -5.13 0.92
CA PRO A 88 -23.43 -5.70 -0.42
C PRO A 88 -23.87 -4.77 -1.56
N GLN A 89 -24.88 -3.94 -1.31
CA GLN A 89 -25.33 -2.94 -2.29
C GLN A 89 -24.24 -1.87 -2.51
N MET A 90 -23.62 -1.34 -1.46
CA MET A 90 -22.52 -0.38 -1.57
C MET A 90 -21.34 -0.97 -2.35
N ILE A 91 -21.00 -2.25 -2.13
CA ILE A 91 -19.98 -2.96 -2.90
C ILE A 91 -20.34 -2.98 -4.39
N THR A 92 -21.58 -3.37 -4.72
CA THR A 92 -22.04 -3.46 -6.11
C THR A 92 -22.02 -2.09 -6.80
N GLU A 93 -22.43 -1.04 -6.11
CA GLU A 93 -22.41 0.34 -6.62
C GLU A 93 -20.99 0.84 -6.82
N ALA A 94 -20.09 0.58 -5.87
CA ALA A 94 -18.67 0.94 -5.99
C ALA A 94 -17.99 0.21 -7.15
N TYR A 95 -18.24 -1.08 -7.32
CA TYR A 95 -17.75 -1.85 -8.47
C TYR A 95 -18.21 -1.25 -9.80
N ARG A 96 -19.50 -0.93 -9.93
CA ARG A 96 -20.04 -0.28 -11.14
C ARG A 96 -19.43 1.10 -11.39
N ALA A 97 -19.04 1.79 -10.33
CA ALA A 97 -18.33 3.07 -10.41
C ALA A 97 -16.83 2.93 -10.76
N GLY A 98 -16.32 1.69 -10.83
CA GLY A 98 -14.95 1.37 -11.22
C GLY A 98 -13.97 1.16 -10.03
N ALA A 99 -14.48 0.87 -8.83
CA ALA A 99 -13.62 0.40 -7.75
C ALA A 99 -13.12 -1.01 -8.03
N VAL A 100 -11.82 -1.25 -7.85
CA VAL A 100 -11.18 -2.55 -8.06
C VAL A 100 -11.04 -3.34 -6.77
N ALA A 101 -11.14 -2.69 -5.61
CA ALA A 101 -10.96 -3.32 -4.31
C ALA A 101 -11.71 -2.58 -3.19
N GLY A 102 -11.95 -3.31 -2.10
CA GLY A 102 -12.33 -2.74 -0.82
C GLY A 102 -11.15 -2.77 0.14
N LYS A 103 -10.86 -1.68 0.81
CA LYS A 103 -9.78 -1.55 1.80
C LYS A 103 -10.35 -1.57 3.22
N VAL A 104 -9.83 -2.46 4.04
CA VAL A 104 -10.13 -2.54 5.47
C VAL A 104 -9.03 -1.89 6.29
N TYR A 105 -9.43 -1.03 7.19
CA TYR A 105 -8.64 -0.54 8.31
C TYR A 105 -9.28 -1.05 9.60
N PRO A 106 -8.61 -1.87 10.41
CA PRO A 106 -9.12 -2.20 11.74
C PRO A 106 -9.22 -0.94 12.61
N LEU A 107 -10.19 -0.92 13.53
CA LEU A 107 -10.49 0.24 14.35
C LEU A 107 -9.27 0.75 15.12
N GLY A 108 -8.91 2.02 14.94
CA GLY A 108 -7.95 2.74 15.78
C GLY A 108 -6.48 2.36 15.61
N VAL A 109 -6.10 1.56 14.60
CA VAL A 109 -4.71 1.08 14.45
C VAL A 109 -3.83 1.98 13.59
N THR A 110 -4.42 2.83 12.75
CA THR A 110 -3.68 3.71 11.83
C THR A 110 -4.38 5.04 11.62
N THR A 111 -3.80 5.93 10.84
CA THR A 111 -4.34 7.25 10.51
C THR A 111 -5.75 7.14 9.90
N ASN A 112 -6.69 7.93 10.42
CA ASN A 112 -8.09 7.98 9.96
C ASN A 112 -8.88 6.67 10.10
N SER A 113 -8.50 5.78 11.02
CA SER A 113 -9.20 4.51 11.27
C SER A 113 -10.15 4.54 12.48
N ASP A 114 -10.58 5.72 12.92
CA ASP A 114 -11.49 5.89 14.07
C ASP A 114 -12.87 5.24 13.85
N GLU A 115 -13.27 5.05 12.60
CA GLU A 115 -14.48 4.36 12.15
C GLU A 115 -14.15 3.04 11.43
N GLY A 116 -12.96 2.49 11.69
CA GLY A 116 -12.48 1.24 11.09
C GLY A 116 -13.32 0.02 11.48
N LEU A 117 -13.09 -1.09 10.78
CA LEU A 117 -13.80 -2.35 11.00
C LEU A 117 -13.45 -2.96 12.37
N ARG A 118 -14.47 -3.36 13.12
CA ARG A 118 -14.33 -3.99 14.45
C ARG A 118 -14.45 -5.50 14.40
N ASP A 119 -15.45 -5.99 13.67
CA ASP A 119 -15.79 -7.40 13.61
C ASP A 119 -15.66 -7.94 12.18
N PHE A 120 -14.58 -8.67 11.94
CA PHE A 120 -14.26 -9.31 10.66
C PHE A 120 -15.14 -10.53 10.36
N ASP A 121 -15.87 -11.04 11.34
CA ASP A 121 -16.66 -12.27 11.23
C ASP A 121 -18.17 -12.03 11.28
N SER A 122 -18.63 -10.79 11.46
CA SER A 122 -20.06 -10.45 11.44
C SER A 122 -20.73 -10.86 10.12
N GLU A 123 -22.01 -11.24 10.16
CA GLU A 123 -22.72 -11.67 8.96
C GLU A 123 -22.82 -10.54 7.91
N THR A 124 -23.08 -9.31 8.32
CA THR A 124 -23.13 -8.14 7.41
C THR A 124 -21.82 -7.97 6.62
N ILE A 125 -20.68 -8.08 7.30
CA ILE A 125 -19.37 -7.99 6.67
C ILE A 125 -19.09 -9.22 5.80
N SER A 126 -19.48 -10.39 6.26
CA SER A 126 -19.35 -11.63 5.47
C SER A 126 -20.16 -11.56 4.16
N GLU A 127 -21.37 -10.99 4.17
CA GLU A 127 -22.15 -10.75 2.97
C GLU A 127 -21.49 -9.74 2.03
N SER A 128 -20.88 -8.68 2.57
CA SER A 128 -20.13 -7.70 1.80
C SER A 128 -18.86 -8.31 1.16
N PHE A 129 -18.14 -9.18 1.87
CA PHE A 129 -17.00 -9.91 1.30
C PHE A 129 -17.42 -10.90 0.23
N ARG A 130 -18.59 -11.58 0.37
CA ARG A 130 -19.16 -12.41 -0.70
C ARG A 130 -19.49 -11.56 -1.94
N ALA A 131 -20.10 -10.39 -1.75
CA ALA A 131 -20.38 -9.46 -2.85
C ALA A 131 -19.10 -8.98 -3.57
N MET A 132 -18.01 -8.71 -2.83
CA MET A 132 -16.71 -8.40 -3.41
C MET A 132 -16.17 -9.56 -4.25
N ARG A 133 -16.19 -10.78 -3.72
CA ARG A 133 -15.80 -11.99 -4.46
C ARG A 133 -16.59 -12.14 -5.76
N ASP A 134 -17.91 -12.01 -5.69
CA ASP A 134 -18.82 -12.20 -6.83
C ASP A 134 -18.64 -11.10 -7.89
N ALA A 135 -18.26 -9.90 -7.50
CA ALA A 135 -17.91 -8.80 -8.38
C ALA A 135 -16.47 -8.89 -8.93
N GLY A 136 -15.62 -9.75 -8.39
CA GLY A 136 -14.19 -9.81 -8.73
C GLY A 136 -13.36 -8.69 -8.11
N MET A 137 -13.87 -7.98 -7.09
CA MET A 137 -13.11 -7.00 -6.31
C MET A 137 -12.17 -7.71 -5.32
N LEU A 138 -11.02 -7.10 -5.08
CA LEU A 138 -10.06 -7.59 -4.10
C LEU A 138 -10.36 -7.04 -2.70
N LEU A 139 -9.96 -7.79 -1.67
CA LEU A 139 -9.96 -7.34 -0.28
C LEU A 139 -8.53 -6.95 0.13
N LEU A 140 -8.30 -5.67 0.39
CA LEU A 140 -7.02 -5.13 0.84
C LEU A 140 -7.11 -4.85 2.34
N ILE A 141 -6.14 -5.32 3.13
CA ILE A 141 -6.24 -5.27 4.59
C ILE A 141 -5.00 -4.61 5.19
N HIS A 142 -5.20 -3.55 5.98
CA HIS A 142 -4.20 -3.11 6.95
C HIS A 142 -4.16 -4.15 8.08
N GLY A 143 -3.11 -4.96 8.11
CA GLY A 143 -3.05 -6.18 8.90
C GLY A 143 -2.58 -5.99 10.34
N GLU A 144 -3.20 -5.11 11.10
CA GLU A 144 -2.90 -4.91 12.52
C GLU A 144 -4.15 -4.99 13.39
N LEU A 145 -4.02 -5.52 14.61
CA LEU A 145 -5.04 -5.44 15.66
C LEU A 145 -4.44 -4.87 16.95
N ASP A 146 -5.11 -3.86 17.50
CA ASP A 146 -4.82 -3.33 18.83
C ASP A 146 -5.73 -4.00 19.86
N ARG A 147 -5.17 -4.95 20.60
CA ARG A 147 -5.84 -5.61 21.72
C ARG A 147 -5.21 -5.15 23.03
N GLU A 148 -5.94 -5.31 24.12
CA GLU A 148 -5.43 -4.98 25.46
C GLU A 148 -4.04 -5.61 25.66
N ARG A 149 -3.05 -4.78 26.05
CA ARG A 149 -1.65 -5.14 26.29
C ARG A 149 -0.87 -5.59 25.03
N THR A 150 -1.33 -5.29 23.83
CA THR A 150 -0.57 -5.54 22.60
C THR A 150 0.44 -4.42 22.36
N LEU A 151 1.73 -4.78 22.26
CA LEU A 151 2.75 -3.83 21.83
C LEU A 151 2.54 -3.46 20.35
N VAL A 152 2.79 -2.21 19.99
CA VAL A 152 2.64 -1.73 18.61
C VAL A 152 3.43 -2.58 17.60
N THR A 153 4.59 -3.10 18.01
CA THR A 153 5.41 -3.99 17.17
C THR A 153 4.84 -5.40 17.01
N LYS A 154 3.80 -5.78 17.77
CA LYS A 154 3.17 -7.10 17.74
C LYS A 154 1.76 -7.09 17.13
N ARG A 155 1.23 -5.94 16.73
CA ARG A 155 -0.12 -5.81 16.20
C ARG A 155 -0.35 -6.63 14.94
N GLU A 156 0.64 -6.72 14.06
CA GLU A 156 0.57 -7.53 12.84
C GLU A 156 0.48 -9.02 13.18
N GLU A 157 1.33 -9.54 14.07
CA GLU A 157 1.27 -10.94 14.51
C GLU A 157 -0.09 -11.30 15.13
N VAL A 158 -0.68 -10.38 15.90
CA VAL A 158 -2.01 -10.55 16.52
C VAL A 158 -3.13 -10.59 15.47
N PHE A 159 -2.91 -9.99 14.29
CA PHE A 159 -3.87 -10.03 13.17
C PHE A 159 -3.87 -11.36 12.40
N LEU A 160 -2.77 -12.10 12.35
CA LEU A 160 -2.61 -13.28 11.49
C LEU A 160 -3.70 -14.36 11.66
N PRO A 161 -4.22 -14.66 12.87
CA PRO A 161 -5.37 -15.57 13.01
C PRO A 161 -6.62 -15.08 12.26
N THR A 162 -6.84 -13.76 12.19
CA THR A 162 -7.94 -13.17 11.42
C THR A 162 -7.71 -13.35 9.91
N LEU A 163 -6.47 -13.15 9.43
CA LEU A 163 -6.12 -13.40 8.03
C LEU A 163 -6.37 -14.86 7.65
N LEU A 164 -5.96 -15.80 8.50
CA LEU A 164 -6.19 -17.24 8.28
C LEU A 164 -7.69 -17.55 8.18
N MET A 165 -8.48 -17.08 9.14
CA MET A 165 -9.94 -17.24 9.15
C MET A 165 -10.58 -16.69 7.86
N LEU A 166 -10.18 -15.49 7.40
CA LEU A 166 -10.70 -14.88 6.18
C LEU A 166 -10.33 -15.71 4.94
N ALA A 167 -9.08 -16.17 4.85
CA ALA A 167 -8.62 -16.99 3.73
C ALA A 167 -9.35 -18.35 3.64
N GLU A 168 -9.66 -18.96 4.78
CA GLU A 168 -10.42 -20.22 4.87
C GLU A 168 -11.92 -20.00 4.57
N LYS A 169 -12.50 -18.92 5.11
CA LYS A 169 -13.93 -18.62 4.93
C LYS A 169 -14.27 -18.16 3.51
N PHE A 170 -13.32 -17.50 2.82
CA PHE A 170 -13.49 -16.93 1.48
C PHE A 170 -12.38 -17.39 0.51
N PRO A 171 -12.28 -18.69 0.16
CA PRO A 171 -11.17 -19.23 -0.62
C PRO A 171 -11.07 -18.68 -2.05
N ASP A 172 -12.17 -18.14 -2.59
CA ASP A 172 -12.21 -17.54 -3.93
C ASP A 172 -12.09 -16.01 -3.91
N LEU A 173 -12.06 -15.36 -2.74
CA LEU A 173 -11.80 -13.95 -2.60
C LEU A 173 -10.30 -13.69 -2.64
N LYS A 174 -9.85 -12.81 -3.54
CA LYS A 174 -8.45 -12.38 -3.54
C LYS A 174 -8.21 -11.41 -2.39
N ILE A 175 -7.24 -11.73 -1.53
CA ILE A 175 -6.89 -10.97 -0.33
C ILE A 175 -5.46 -10.48 -0.45
N VAL A 176 -5.21 -9.20 -0.16
CA VAL A 176 -3.87 -8.62 -0.06
C VAL A 176 -3.65 -8.18 1.39
N LEU A 177 -2.69 -8.78 2.06
CA LEU A 177 -2.16 -8.29 3.32
C LEU A 177 -1.20 -7.14 2.98
N GLU A 178 -1.62 -5.92 3.28
CA GLU A 178 -0.89 -4.72 2.88
C GLU A 178 0.34 -4.45 3.75
N HIS A 179 1.42 -3.91 3.14
CA HIS A 179 2.62 -3.38 3.80
C HIS A 179 3.15 -4.27 4.93
N VAL A 180 3.31 -5.58 4.66
CA VAL A 180 3.79 -6.54 5.67
C VAL A 180 5.13 -6.12 6.25
N SER A 181 5.29 -6.31 7.55
CA SER A 181 6.42 -5.80 8.31
C SER A 181 7.13 -6.85 9.18
N THR A 182 6.61 -8.10 9.24
CA THR A 182 7.19 -9.17 10.06
C THR A 182 7.51 -10.42 9.25
N ARG A 183 8.53 -11.16 9.67
CA ARG A 183 8.85 -12.49 9.16
C ARG A 183 7.67 -13.45 9.28
N VAL A 184 6.95 -13.41 10.40
CA VAL A 184 5.82 -14.30 10.64
C VAL A 184 4.67 -14.04 9.67
N ALA A 185 4.42 -12.78 9.27
CA ALA A 185 3.43 -12.44 8.25
C ALA A 185 3.86 -12.97 6.87
N VAL A 186 5.13 -12.83 6.50
CA VAL A 186 5.68 -13.41 5.25
C VAL A 186 5.48 -14.92 5.22
N GLU A 187 5.84 -15.63 6.29
CA GLU A 187 5.67 -17.08 6.40
C GLU A 187 4.19 -17.48 6.30
N SER A 188 3.30 -16.73 6.95
CA SER A 188 1.85 -16.98 6.91
C SER A 188 1.29 -16.82 5.50
N VAL A 189 1.62 -15.73 4.79
CA VAL A 189 1.17 -15.51 3.41
C VAL A 189 1.66 -16.61 2.46
N ARG A 190 2.90 -17.08 2.63
CA ARG A 190 3.45 -18.18 1.83
C ARG A 190 2.68 -19.49 2.00
N GLN A 191 2.20 -19.78 3.20
CA GLN A 191 1.46 -21.02 3.52
C GLN A 191 0.00 -20.98 3.05
N LEU A 192 -0.58 -19.79 2.87
CA LEU A 192 -1.96 -19.62 2.42
C LEU A 192 -2.13 -19.90 0.92
N GLY A 193 -3.37 -20.00 0.45
CA GLY A 193 -3.72 -20.26 -0.94
C GLY A 193 -3.21 -19.18 -1.92
N LYS A 194 -3.31 -19.48 -3.21
CA LYS A 194 -2.94 -18.54 -4.29
C LYS A 194 -3.79 -17.27 -4.35
N ASN A 195 -4.91 -17.26 -3.64
CA ASN A 195 -5.80 -16.11 -3.50
C ASN A 195 -5.32 -15.11 -2.44
N VAL A 196 -4.22 -15.38 -1.72
CA VAL A 196 -3.63 -14.48 -0.72
C VAL A 196 -2.24 -14.05 -1.18
N ALA A 197 -2.02 -12.74 -1.19
CA ALA A 197 -0.75 -12.09 -1.49
C ALA A 197 -0.47 -10.98 -0.48
N ALA A 198 0.68 -10.31 -0.59
CA ALA A 198 1.05 -9.19 0.27
C ALA A 198 1.78 -8.09 -0.48
N THR A 199 1.63 -6.85 -0.04
CA THR A 199 2.48 -5.74 -0.48
C THR A 199 3.65 -5.52 0.49
N ILE A 200 4.77 -5.05 -0.07
CA ILE A 200 5.95 -4.65 0.70
C ILE A 200 6.32 -3.23 0.27
N THR A 201 6.66 -2.39 1.26
CA THR A 201 7.05 -0.98 1.04
C THR A 201 8.55 -0.82 0.97
N ALA A 202 9.04 0.23 0.32
CA ALA A 202 10.46 0.55 0.31
C ALA A 202 11.00 0.86 1.71
N HIS A 203 10.22 1.56 2.54
CA HIS A 203 10.69 1.92 3.89
C HIS A 203 10.79 0.72 4.83
N HIS A 204 9.95 -0.32 4.71
CA HIS A 204 10.13 -1.56 5.48
C HIS A 204 11.31 -2.41 4.99
N LEU A 205 11.78 -2.23 3.75
CA LEU A 205 13.02 -2.85 3.27
C LEU A 205 14.28 -2.17 3.82
N CYS A 206 14.19 -0.89 4.21
CA CYS A 206 15.34 -0.08 4.63
C CYS A 206 15.41 0.15 6.14
N LEU A 207 14.26 0.40 6.78
CA LEU A 207 14.17 0.87 8.16
C LEU A 207 13.91 -0.26 9.15
N THR A 208 14.48 -0.10 10.34
CA THR A 208 14.19 -0.87 11.54
C THR A 208 13.59 0.05 12.61
N LEU A 209 13.15 -0.51 13.73
CA LEU A 209 12.69 0.27 14.87
C LEU A 209 13.78 1.23 15.41
N ASN A 210 15.06 0.87 15.27
CA ASN A 210 16.18 1.73 15.68
C ASN A 210 16.23 3.02 14.86
N ASP A 211 15.79 3.00 13.61
CA ASP A 211 15.76 4.19 12.75
C ASP A 211 14.60 5.12 13.11
N VAL A 212 13.62 4.63 13.87
CA VAL A 212 12.47 5.42 14.34
C VAL A 212 12.70 5.98 15.75
N VAL A 213 13.28 5.18 16.68
CA VAL A 213 13.37 5.53 18.10
C VAL A 213 14.77 5.24 18.73
N GLY A 214 15.82 5.09 17.96
CA GLY A 214 17.16 4.71 18.47
C GLY A 214 17.81 5.75 19.37
N TYR A 215 18.31 6.85 18.83
CA TYR A 215 18.91 7.94 19.59
C TYR A 215 17.98 9.12 19.88
N GLY A 216 16.76 9.03 19.46
CA GLY A 216 15.72 10.03 19.56
C GLY A 216 14.58 9.64 18.62
N ILE A 217 13.48 10.36 18.70
CA ILE A 217 12.34 10.10 17.82
C ILE A 217 12.61 10.71 16.46
N GLN A 218 12.53 9.88 15.41
CA GLN A 218 12.60 10.31 14.01
C GLN A 218 11.17 10.29 13.41
N PRO A 219 10.42 11.38 13.51
CA PRO A 219 8.99 11.37 13.14
C PRO A 219 8.76 11.07 11.67
N HIS A 220 9.71 11.41 10.79
CA HIS A 220 9.61 11.13 9.35
C HIS A 220 9.77 9.65 9.00
N HIS A 221 10.37 8.83 9.86
CA HIS A 221 10.48 7.38 9.71
C HIS A 221 9.31 6.60 10.32
N GLY A 222 8.44 7.26 11.10
CA GLY A 222 7.29 6.63 11.74
C GLY A 222 6.19 6.31 10.73
N CYS A 223 5.78 5.02 10.67
CA CYS A 223 4.65 4.51 9.88
C CYS A 223 3.86 3.46 10.67
N MET A 224 2.74 3.02 10.15
CA MET A 224 1.97 1.87 10.66
C MET A 224 1.70 0.89 9.51
N PRO A 225 2.13 -0.37 9.66
CA PRO A 225 2.84 -0.99 10.78
C PRO A 225 4.20 -0.33 11.04
N MET A 226 4.58 -0.25 12.32
CA MET A 226 5.90 0.25 12.70
C MET A 226 6.99 -0.68 12.16
N PRO A 227 8.15 -0.18 11.63
CA PRO A 227 9.29 -1.02 11.30
C PRO A 227 9.70 -1.89 12.49
N LYS A 228 10.14 -3.11 12.22
CA LYS A 228 10.46 -4.11 13.26
C LYS A 228 11.98 -4.21 13.48
N ASP A 229 12.44 -5.40 13.85
CA ASP A 229 13.85 -5.66 14.05
C ASP A 229 14.62 -6.00 12.73
N PHE A 230 15.88 -6.29 12.85
CA PHE A 230 16.75 -6.60 11.72
C PHE A 230 16.36 -7.91 11.01
N ASP A 231 15.96 -8.94 11.77
CA ASP A 231 15.58 -10.24 11.20
C ASP A 231 14.27 -10.13 10.38
N ASP A 232 13.34 -9.31 10.84
CA ASP A 232 12.11 -8.99 10.11
C ASP A 232 12.44 -8.25 8.80
N ARG A 233 13.23 -7.17 8.86
CA ARG A 233 13.66 -6.41 7.67
C ARG A 233 14.39 -7.29 6.67
N ASP A 234 15.37 -8.08 7.12
CA ASP A 234 16.19 -8.95 6.26
C ASP A 234 15.32 -10.02 5.58
N THR A 235 14.28 -10.52 6.28
CA THR A 235 13.28 -11.42 5.69
C THR A 235 12.46 -10.72 4.60
N LEU A 236 12.06 -9.46 4.82
CA LEU A 236 11.34 -8.68 3.81
C LEU A 236 12.20 -8.45 2.57
N VAL A 237 13.47 -8.09 2.74
CA VAL A 237 14.44 -7.96 1.62
C VAL A 237 14.57 -9.29 0.87
N ALA A 238 14.78 -10.39 1.60
CA ALA A 238 14.94 -11.70 1.00
C ALA A 238 13.69 -12.12 0.20
N VAL A 239 12.47 -11.86 0.68
CA VAL A 239 11.25 -12.24 -0.04
C VAL A 239 10.95 -11.32 -1.22
N ALA A 240 11.13 -10.00 -1.08
CA ALA A 240 10.94 -9.05 -2.17
C ALA A 240 11.84 -9.36 -3.38
N THR A 241 13.07 -9.80 -3.10
CA THR A 241 14.08 -10.13 -4.13
C THR A 241 14.08 -11.60 -4.56
N SER A 242 13.22 -12.45 -3.97
CA SER A 242 13.18 -13.90 -4.26
C SER A 242 12.56 -14.26 -5.62
N GLY A 243 11.71 -13.39 -6.18
CA GLY A 243 10.87 -13.71 -7.33
C GLY A 243 9.58 -14.45 -6.97
N ASP A 244 9.18 -14.48 -5.70
CA ASP A 244 7.92 -15.04 -5.23
C ASP A 244 6.74 -14.13 -5.65
N PRO A 245 5.82 -14.59 -6.55
CA PRO A 245 4.78 -13.72 -7.11
C PRO A 245 3.69 -13.32 -6.11
N LYS A 246 3.72 -13.87 -4.90
CA LYS A 246 2.81 -13.45 -3.82
C LYS A 246 3.20 -12.12 -3.19
N PHE A 247 4.41 -11.61 -3.44
CA PHE A 247 4.91 -10.39 -2.83
C PHE A 247 5.27 -9.37 -3.92
N PHE A 248 4.66 -8.19 -3.83
CA PHE A 248 4.84 -7.13 -4.81
C PHE A 248 4.80 -5.74 -4.16
N LEU A 249 5.14 -4.73 -4.95
CA LEU A 249 5.21 -3.36 -4.49
C LEU A 249 3.84 -2.80 -4.08
N GLY A 250 3.76 -2.25 -2.88
CA GLY A 250 2.79 -1.25 -2.47
C GLY A 250 3.53 -0.24 -1.62
N SER A 251 3.75 0.95 -2.12
CA SER A 251 4.70 1.89 -1.51
C SER A 251 4.25 2.39 -0.14
N ASP A 252 2.95 2.41 0.11
CA ASP A 252 2.35 3.13 1.23
C ASP A 252 2.91 4.54 1.37
N THR A 253 3.12 5.21 0.21
CA THR A 253 3.53 6.61 0.20
C THR A 253 2.45 7.43 0.87
N ALA A 254 2.74 7.93 2.08
CA ALA A 254 1.77 8.53 2.99
C ALA A 254 2.22 9.93 3.45
N PRO A 255 2.13 10.93 2.57
CA PRO A 255 2.56 12.30 2.87
C PRO A 255 1.73 12.95 3.97
N HIS A 256 2.41 13.66 4.86
CA HIS A 256 1.83 14.54 5.87
C HIS A 256 2.62 15.85 5.92
N LEU A 257 1.94 16.94 6.22
CA LEU A 257 2.59 18.22 6.42
C LEU A 257 3.61 18.13 7.57
N ARG A 258 4.71 18.87 7.45
CA ARG A 258 5.81 18.84 8.42
C ARG A 258 5.33 19.11 9.85
N GLU A 259 4.49 20.14 10.03
CA GLU A 259 3.91 20.49 11.33
C GLU A 259 2.98 19.39 11.91
N LYS A 260 2.50 18.47 11.10
CA LYS A 260 1.71 17.32 11.54
C LYS A 260 2.59 16.15 11.98
N LYS A 261 3.80 16.07 11.45
CA LYS A 261 4.78 15.05 11.87
C LYS A 261 5.62 15.51 13.05
N GLU A 262 6.08 16.76 13.04
CA GLU A 262 6.99 17.35 14.04
C GLU A 262 6.20 18.04 15.16
N CYS A 263 5.30 17.31 15.81
CA CYS A 263 4.49 17.81 16.92
C CYS A 263 4.35 16.74 18.03
N ALA A 264 3.72 17.11 19.15
CA ALA A 264 3.59 16.24 20.33
C ALA A 264 2.89 14.90 20.06
N LYS A 265 1.99 14.84 19.07
CA LYS A 265 1.32 13.62 18.59
C LYS A 265 1.51 13.56 17.07
N GLY A 266 2.74 13.29 16.64
CA GLY A 266 3.09 13.23 15.23
C GLY A 266 2.31 12.15 14.46
N GLU A 267 1.86 12.50 13.26
CA GLU A 267 1.18 11.55 12.38
C GLU A 267 2.15 10.53 11.79
N CYS A 268 1.70 9.27 11.69
CA CYS A 268 2.46 8.19 11.07
C CYS A 268 2.22 8.12 9.56
N GLY A 269 3.30 7.91 8.82
CA GLY A 269 3.32 7.79 7.36
C GLY A 269 4.68 8.23 6.81
N VAL A 270 5.27 7.45 5.92
CA VAL A 270 6.52 7.78 5.23
C VAL A 270 6.20 8.22 3.81
N TYR A 271 6.75 9.35 3.38
CA TYR A 271 6.56 9.87 2.02
C TYR A 271 7.71 9.39 1.12
N THR A 272 7.53 8.25 0.46
CA THR A 272 8.56 7.60 -0.36
C THR A 272 8.49 7.96 -1.84
N ALA A 273 7.38 8.47 -2.35
CA ALA A 273 7.18 8.71 -3.79
C ALA A 273 8.32 9.48 -4.48
N PRO A 274 8.96 10.50 -3.89
CA PRO A 274 10.03 11.24 -4.56
C PRO A 274 11.26 10.40 -4.90
N VAL A 275 11.52 9.30 -4.17
CA VAL A 275 12.75 8.49 -4.26
C VAL A 275 12.48 6.99 -4.43
N LEU A 276 11.23 6.59 -4.57
CA LEU A 276 10.83 5.18 -4.51
C LEU A 276 11.59 4.28 -5.50
N PRO A 277 11.65 4.57 -6.82
CA PRO A 277 12.34 3.69 -7.76
C PRO A 277 13.85 3.57 -7.48
N GLN A 278 14.47 4.67 -7.02
CA GLN A 278 15.90 4.71 -6.69
C GLN A 278 16.22 3.83 -5.48
N VAL A 279 15.47 4.00 -4.39
CA VAL A 279 15.66 3.21 -3.17
C VAL A 279 15.42 1.71 -3.45
N LEU A 280 14.40 1.36 -4.21
CA LEU A 280 14.18 -0.04 -4.58
C LEU A 280 15.32 -0.59 -5.44
N ALA A 281 15.85 0.20 -6.39
CA ALA A 281 16.98 -0.22 -7.21
C ALA A 281 18.24 -0.47 -6.37
N GLU A 282 18.51 0.38 -5.37
CA GLU A 282 19.63 0.19 -4.44
C GLU A 282 19.47 -1.09 -3.62
N VAL A 283 18.31 -1.32 -3.01
CA VAL A 283 18.04 -2.54 -2.22
C VAL A 283 18.23 -3.81 -3.07
N PHE A 284 17.70 -3.84 -4.30
CA PHE A 284 17.82 -5.00 -5.18
C PHE A 284 19.27 -5.17 -5.72
N GLU A 285 20.01 -4.09 -5.94
CA GLU A 285 21.42 -4.13 -6.36
C GLU A 285 22.31 -4.67 -5.25
N GLU A 286 22.12 -4.24 -4.00
CA GLU A 286 22.90 -4.66 -2.84
C GLU A 286 22.89 -6.18 -2.65
N VAL A 287 21.75 -6.83 -2.92
CA VAL A 287 21.62 -8.29 -2.82
C VAL A 287 21.86 -9.02 -4.15
N GLY A 288 22.26 -8.30 -5.22
CA GLY A 288 22.59 -8.87 -6.52
C GLY A 288 21.38 -9.37 -7.33
N CYS A 289 20.18 -8.85 -7.08
CA CYS A 289 18.90 -9.29 -7.68
C CYS A 289 18.21 -8.19 -8.49
N LEU A 290 18.97 -7.23 -9.04
CA LEU A 290 18.42 -6.06 -9.76
C LEU A 290 17.57 -6.46 -10.98
N ASP A 291 17.83 -7.61 -11.58
CA ASP A 291 17.05 -8.20 -12.67
C ASP A 291 15.61 -8.58 -12.28
N ARG A 292 15.33 -8.78 -11.00
CA ARG A 292 13.99 -9.10 -10.46
C ARG A 292 13.16 -7.88 -10.07
N LEU A 293 13.75 -6.69 -10.08
CA LEU A 293 13.07 -5.46 -9.67
C LEU A 293 11.80 -5.22 -10.51
N GLY A 294 11.85 -5.45 -11.83
CA GLY A 294 10.70 -5.29 -12.70
C GLY A 294 9.55 -6.25 -12.40
N ASP A 295 9.85 -7.46 -11.93
CA ASP A 295 8.85 -8.44 -11.51
C ASP A 295 8.12 -7.97 -10.26
N PHE A 296 8.86 -7.53 -9.25
CA PHE A 296 8.34 -7.02 -8.00
C PHE A 296 7.51 -5.74 -8.17
N THR A 297 7.95 -4.82 -9.03
CA THR A 297 7.35 -3.48 -9.15
C THR A 297 6.27 -3.36 -10.21
N SER A 298 6.21 -4.27 -11.22
CA SER A 298 5.38 -4.04 -12.41
C SER A 298 4.66 -5.30 -12.92
N ARG A 299 5.05 -6.50 -12.49
CA ARG A 299 4.46 -7.73 -12.99
C ARG A 299 3.58 -8.44 -11.97
N PHE A 300 4.12 -8.77 -10.80
CA PHE A 300 3.42 -9.61 -9.83
C PHE A 300 2.12 -9.00 -9.33
N GLY A 301 2.13 -7.70 -9.00
CA GLY A 301 0.92 -6.98 -8.63
C GLY A 301 -0.12 -6.98 -9.75
N ALA A 302 0.26 -6.64 -10.97
CA ALA A 302 -0.64 -6.67 -12.12
C ALA A 302 -1.26 -8.05 -12.33
N GLU A 303 -0.46 -9.12 -12.32
CA GLU A 303 -0.93 -10.50 -12.47
C GLU A 303 -1.91 -10.90 -11.35
N PHE A 304 -1.60 -10.55 -10.09
CA PHE A 304 -2.49 -10.83 -8.97
C PHE A 304 -3.83 -10.10 -9.09
N TYR A 305 -3.82 -8.84 -9.52
CA TYR A 305 -5.03 -8.05 -9.74
C TYR A 305 -5.77 -8.43 -11.04
N GLY A 306 -5.17 -9.26 -11.89
CA GLY A 306 -5.75 -9.62 -13.19
C GLY A 306 -5.70 -8.49 -14.21
N LEU A 307 -4.75 -7.60 -14.07
CA LEU A 307 -4.53 -6.46 -14.96
C LEU A 307 -3.54 -6.83 -16.07
N PRO A 308 -3.70 -6.29 -17.28
CA PRO A 308 -2.67 -6.42 -18.31
C PRO A 308 -1.39 -5.70 -17.87
N PRO A 309 -0.22 -6.10 -18.37
CA PRO A 309 1.00 -5.31 -18.16
C PRO A 309 0.79 -3.87 -18.61
N ASN A 310 1.24 -2.89 -17.80
CA ASN A 310 1.14 -1.48 -18.21
C ASN A 310 2.13 -1.16 -19.35
N ASP A 311 1.87 -0.08 -20.07
CA ASP A 311 2.71 0.41 -21.15
C ASP A 311 3.78 1.38 -20.65
N GLY A 312 4.84 1.52 -21.47
CA GLY A 312 5.92 2.46 -21.23
C GLY A 312 7.01 1.95 -20.29
N THR A 313 8.11 2.69 -20.31
CA THR A 313 9.32 2.37 -19.54
C THR A 313 9.85 3.61 -18.83
N ILE A 314 10.54 3.41 -17.73
CA ILE A 314 11.39 4.40 -17.07
C ILE A 314 12.85 3.95 -17.14
N SER A 315 13.76 4.91 -17.07
CA SER A 315 15.19 4.63 -16.98
C SER A 315 15.74 5.19 -15.68
N LEU A 316 16.46 4.35 -14.94
CA LEU A 316 17.23 4.77 -13.79
C LEU A 316 18.71 4.79 -14.19
N THR A 317 19.39 5.86 -13.80
CA THR A 317 20.83 6.03 -14.04
C THR A 317 21.52 6.26 -12.71
N LYS A 318 22.60 5.54 -12.46
CA LYS A 318 23.40 5.70 -11.25
C LYS A 318 24.19 7.01 -11.34
N SER A 319 23.87 7.96 -10.50
CA SER A 319 24.52 9.26 -10.43
C SER A 319 24.41 9.83 -9.02
N GLU A 320 25.32 10.71 -8.65
CA GLU A 320 25.15 11.50 -7.43
C GLU A 320 23.87 12.35 -7.53
N TRP A 321 23.11 12.36 -6.45
CA TRP A 321 21.93 13.18 -6.30
C TRP A 321 21.88 13.80 -4.91
N ILE A 322 21.64 15.09 -4.87
CA ILE A 322 21.48 15.82 -3.61
C ILE A 322 19.99 15.81 -3.26
N VAL A 323 19.65 15.19 -2.13
CA VAL A 323 18.30 15.21 -1.60
C VAL A 323 17.89 16.65 -1.29
N PRO A 324 16.77 17.14 -1.83
CA PRO A 324 16.29 18.48 -1.49
C PRO A 324 15.97 18.60 0.00
N GLU A 325 16.21 19.77 0.60
CA GLU A 325 15.85 20.03 2.00
C GLU A 325 14.33 20.08 2.22
N GLN A 326 13.58 20.35 1.17
CA GLN A 326 12.10 20.43 1.18
C GLN A 326 11.56 19.87 -0.13
N ILE A 327 10.46 19.16 0.00
CA ILE A 327 9.65 18.65 -1.11
C ILE A 327 8.24 19.14 -0.91
#